data_3242829dd9d05d1e47e2877352a4ff6f
#
_entry.id   3242829dd9d05d1e47e2877352a4ff6f
#
_cell.length_a   1.000
_cell.length_b   1.000
_cell.length_c   1.000
_cell.angle_alpha   90.00
_cell.angle_beta   90.00
_cell.angle_gamma   90.00
#
_symmetry.space_group_name_H-M   'P 1'
#
loop_
_entity.id
_entity.type
_entity.pdbx_description
1 polymer ?
#
loop_
_entity_poly.entity_id
_entity_poly.type
_entity_poly.pdbx_seq_one_letter_code
_entity_poly.pdbx_strand_id
1 'polypeptide(L)'
;MFNANPLRLGCTLLCITLVSGCANHLSQRSEHEERIERKLLEHSVQIDIGEPKTLELPQRRVRIHEHKSFEVTEFEVTRHYDRYTPYQPWREVYEIPLGAVAVVAGVGANVVNVIALGRLPDSVTKDWISYGFAGLNPFMNAPSHGRSQQNLAAIDEVQRDKKIENSTLPWNERPVMVKAGSQTHDLTTDRNGILRLSLLDSPFAEQDLSHVTRLYISVEDDQDNAHANVDLPISKSLRGKLLEAHGLIYDDLEDDEVSQWVYRVKRLSELGLEEEASDLEQSLIEMTRDDPQLQREFLKSLAKDAGRLVADPGVKK
;
A
#
# COMPACT_ATOMS: atom_id res chain seq x y z
N MET A 1 46.65 63.04 16.86
CA MET A 1 46.17 63.73 15.64
C MET A 1 46.25 62.73 14.48
N PHE A 2 45.15 62.07 14.11
CA PHE A 2 45.11 61.17 12.95
C PHE A 2 44.85 62.03 11.71
N ASN A 3 45.88 62.22 10.88
CA ASN A 3 45.79 62.87 9.59
C ASN A 3 45.15 61.82 8.60
N ALA A 4 43.82 61.78 8.52
CA ALA A 4 43.10 60.96 7.56
C ALA A 4 43.26 61.59 6.17
N ASN A 5 44.08 61.00 5.32
CA ASN A 5 44.29 61.41 3.94
C ASN A 5 42.93 61.38 3.19
N PRO A 6 42.39 62.52 2.70
CA PRO A 6 41.05 62.60 2.08
C PRO A 6 40.91 61.64 0.84
N LEU A 7 42.06 61.37 0.20
CA LEU A 7 42.08 60.42 -0.95
C LEU A 7 41.79 58.99 -0.54
N ARG A 8 42.24 58.57 0.68
CA ARG A 8 41.94 57.22 1.20
C ARG A 8 40.47 57.05 1.65
N LEU A 9 39.91 58.17 2.20
CA LEU A 9 38.49 58.16 2.59
C LEU A 9 37.56 58.16 1.37
N GLY A 10 37.94 58.85 0.30
CA GLY A 10 37.22 58.85 -0.97
C GLY A 10 37.22 57.47 -1.66
N CYS A 11 38.38 56.79 -1.69
CA CYS A 11 38.49 55.46 -2.24
C CYS A 11 37.70 54.41 -1.43
N THR A 12 37.72 54.48 -0.10
CA THR A 12 36.93 53.55 0.73
C THR A 12 35.44 53.80 0.62
N LEU A 13 34.99 55.04 0.51
CA LEU A 13 33.56 55.34 0.28
C LEU A 13 33.10 54.88 -1.09
N LEU A 14 33.92 55.06 -2.14
CA LEU A 14 33.63 54.57 -3.49
C LEU A 14 33.56 53.04 -3.57
N CYS A 15 34.46 52.35 -2.85
CA CYS A 15 34.43 50.90 -2.79
C CYS A 15 33.18 50.35 -2.06
N ILE A 16 32.70 51.05 -1.01
CA ILE A 16 31.49 50.61 -0.27
C ILE A 16 30.23 50.81 -1.11
N THR A 17 30.15 51.87 -1.92
CA THR A 17 28.98 52.09 -2.80
C THR A 17 28.90 51.10 -3.97
N LEU A 18 30.05 50.58 -4.45
CA LEU A 18 30.12 49.61 -5.53
C LEU A 18 29.69 48.17 -5.09
N VAL A 19 29.67 47.93 -3.77
CA VAL A 19 29.28 46.60 -3.23
C VAL A 19 27.77 46.51 -2.90
N SER A 20 27.08 47.66 -2.84
CA SER A 20 25.66 47.73 -2.47
C SER A 20 24.71 47.76 -3.68
N GLY A 21 24.97 46.92 -4.68
CA GLY A 21 24.08 46.78 -5.83
C GLY A 21 22.81 45.99 -5.48
N CYS A 22 21.70 46.32 -6.14
CA CYS A 22 20.42 45.64 -6.00
C CYS A 22 20.32 44.44 -6.93
N ALA A 23 19.66 43.38 -6.47
CA ALA A 23 19.33 42.27 -7.33
C ALA A 23 18.27 42.70 -8.37
N ASN A 24 18.43 42.23 -9.61
CA ASN A 24 17.45 42.46 -10.65
C ASN A 24 16.38 41.38 -10.63
N HIS A 25 15.11 41.75 -10.42
CA HIS A 25 13.98 40.84 -10.36
C HIS A 25 13.53 40.45 -11.76
N LEU A 26 13.36 39.12 -11.93
CA LEU A 26 12.78 38.51 -13.12
C LEU A 26 11.29 38.24 -12.88
N SER A 27 10.57 37.89 -13.95
CA SER A 27 9.17 37.46 -13.81
C SER A 27 9.06 36.27 -12.85
N GLN A 28 8.04 36.30 -12.00
CA GLN A 28 7.73 35.20 -11.09
C GLN A 28 7.46 33.92 -11.88
N ARG A 29 7.86 32.78 -11.31
CA ARG A 29 7.53 31.47 -11.81
C ARG A 29 6.54 30.83 -10.85
N SER A 30 5.44 30.29 -11.40
CA SER A 30 4.49 29.51 -10.64
C SER A 30 4.62 28.04 -11.01
N GLU A 31 4.59 27.17 -10.01
CA GLU A 31 4.53 25.73 -10.17
C GLU A 31 3.24 25.24 -9.53
N HIS A 32 2.50 24.41 -10.27
CA HIS A 32 1.26 23.80 -9.80
C HIS A 32 1.51 22.34 -9.47
N GLU A 33 1.03 21.92 -8.32
CA GLU A 33 1.11 20.54 -7.82
C GLU A 33 -0.25 20.14 -7.25
N GLU A 34 -0.70 18.92 -7.54
CA GLU A 34 -1.88 18.36 -6.91
C GLU A 34 -1.46 17.55 -5.68
N ARG A 35 -2.08 17.84 -4.54
CA ARG A 35 -1.88 17.12 -3.29
C ARG A 35 -3.18 16.47 -2.86
N ILE A 36 -3.12 15.17 -2.60
CA ILE A 36 -4.26 14.39 -2.11
C ILE A 36 -4.00 14.04 -0.66
N GLU A 37 -4.90 14.48 0.21
CA GLU A 37 -4.92 14.08 1.62
C GLU A 37 -6.02 13.05 1.85
N ARG A 38 -5.66 11.96 2.55
CA ARG A 38 -6.60 10.91 2.92
C ARG A 38 -6.67 10.83 4.44
N LYS A 39 -7.84 11.07 4.99
CA LYS A 39 -8.13 10.96 6.40
C LYS A 39 -9.07 9.79 6.64
N LEU A 40 -8.67 8.83 7.47
CA LEU A 40 -9.54 7.74 7.90
C LEU A 40 -10.69 8.32 8.74
N LEU A 41 -11.93 8.08 8.32
CA LEU A 41 -13.14 8.48 9.03
C LEU A 41 -13.69 7.35 9.87
N GLU A 42 -13.74 6.14 9.29
CA GLU A 42 -14.32 4.97 9.92
C GLU A 42 -13.53 3.73 9.51
N HIS A 43 -13.31 2.84 10.45
CA HIS A 43 -12.77 1.51 10.24
C HIS A 43 -13.64 0.51 11.00
N SER A 44 -14.17 -0.48 10.29
CA SER A 44 -14.95 -1.57 10.87
C SER A 44 -14.54 -2.90 10.27
N VAL A 45 -14.73 -3.97 11.03
CA VAL A 45 -14.48 -5.35 10.58
C VAL A 45 -15.79 -6.10 10.56
N GLN A 46 -15.99 -6.95 9.57
CA GLN A 46 -17.17 -7.79 9.43
C GLN A 46 -16.76 -9.24 9.26
N ILE A 47 -17.42 -10.13 10.02
CA ILE A 47 -17.26 -11.58 9.94
C ILE A 47 -18.50 -12.15 9.24
N ASP A 48 -18.28 -12.74 8.07
CA ASP A 48 -19.34 -13.43 7.31
C ASP A 48 -19.18 -14.94 7.46
N ILE A 49 -20.06 -15.55 8.24
CA ILE A 49 -20.10 -17.00 8.44
C ILE A 49 -20.82 -17.73 7.31
N GLY A 50 -21.49 -17.03 6.39
CA GLY A 50 -22.30 -17.63 5.33
C GLY A 50 -23.52 -18.41 5.83
N GLU A 51 -24.20 -19.10 4.91
CA GLU A 51 -25.31 -20.00 5.23
C GLU A 51 -24.88 -21.48 5.13
N PRO A 52 -25.44 -22.39 5.95
CA PRO A 52 -26.35 -22.15 7.08
C PRO A 52 -25.64 -21.48 8.26
N LYS A 53 -26.37 -20.74 9.10
CA LYS A 53 -25.80 -20.07 10.29
C LYS A 53 -25.38 -21.02 11.42
N THR A 54 -25.64 -22.29 11.25
CA THR A 54 -25.27 -23.36 12.19
C THR A 54 -24.25 -24.26 11.54
N LEU A 55 -23.26 -24.69 12.29
CA LEU A 55 -22.24 -25.61 11.82
C LEU A 55 -22.82 -27.03 11.79
N GLU A 56 -22.92 -27.59 10.59
CA GLU A 56 -23.47 -28.96 10.34
C GLU A 56 -22.38 -29.93 9.93
N LEU A 57 -21.26 -29.45 9.41
CA LEU A 57 -20.06 -30.19 9.05
C LEU A 57 -18.87 -29.73 9.90
N PRO A 58 -17.88 -30.58 10.12
CA PRO A 58 -16.70 -30.23 10.93
C PRO A 58 -15.85 -29.13 10.29
N GLN A 59 -15.95 -28.95 9.00
CA GLN A 59 -15.20 -27.96 8.26
C GLN A 59 -16.09 -26.79 7.84
N ARG A 60 -15.55 -25.54 8.00
CA ARG A 60 -16.23 -24.32 7.61
C ARG A 60 -15.25 -23.26 7.14
N ARG A 61 -15.63 -22.51 6.12
CA ARG A 61 -14.92 -21.32 5.66
C ARG A 61 -15.67 -20.09 6.13
N VAL A 62 -15.01 -19.25 6.91
CA VAL A 62 -15.54 -17.97 7.40
C VAL A 62 -14.79 -16.86 6.70
N ARG A 63 -15.50 -15.90 6.13
CA ARG A 63 -14.89 -14.78 5.42
C ARG A 63 -14.89 -13.55 6.30
N ILE A 64 -13.74 -12.87 6.36
CA ILE A 64 -13.54 -11.69 7.18
C ILE A 64 -13.07 -10.55 6.30
N HIS A 65 -13.74 -9.39 6.43
CA HIS A 65 -13.44 -8.18 5.68
C HIS A 65 -13.26 -7.00 6.60
N GLU A 66 -12.39 -6.08 6.19
CA GLU A 66 -12.33 -4.75 6.77
C GLU A 66 -12.99 -3.74 5.82
N HIS A 67 -13.76 -2.82 6.40
CA HIS A 67 -14.37 -1.71 5.70
C HIS A 67 -13.73 -0.42 6.21
N LYS A 68 -13.16 0.36 5.30
CA LYS A 68 -12.53 1.65 5.61
C LYS A 68 -13.19 2.74 4.79
N SER A 69 -13.61 3.80 5.47
CA SER A 69 -14.11 5.03 4.86
C SER A 69 -13.06 6.12 5.02
N PHE A 70 -12.64 6.70 3.91
CA PHE A 70 -11.66 7.78 3.88
C PHE A 70 -12.32 9.06 3.38
N GLU A 71 -12.03 10.15 4.05
CA GLU A 71 -12.23 11.48 3.51
C GLU A 71 -11.01 11.80 2.64
N VAL A 72 -11.23 11.96 1.35
CA VAL A 72 -10.20 12.32 0.37
C VAL A 72 -10.42 13.78 0.00
N THR A 73 -9.42 14.60 0.31
CA THR A 73 -9.44 16.03 -0.02
C THR A 73 -8.33 16.29 -1.05
N GLU A 74 -8.72 16.87 -2.17
CA GLU A 74 -7.82 17.24 -3.25
C GLU A 74 -7.49 18.73 -3.13
N PHE A 75 -6.21 19.05 -3.06
CA PHE A 75 -5.70 20.41 -3.00
C PHE A 75 -4.90 20.71 -4.25
N GLU A 76 -5.13 21.90 -4.82
CA GLU A 76 -4.22 22.48 -5.79
C GLU A 76 -3.27 23.42 -5.05
N VAL A 77 -1.99 23.07 -5.07
CA VAL A 77 -0.94 23.84 -4.42
C VAL A 77 -0.17 24.59 -5.50
N THR A 78 -0.25 25.92 -5.45
CA THR A 78 0.51 26.81 -6.35
C THR A 78 1.67 27.42 -5.57
N ARG A 79 2.89 27.07 -5.97
CA ARG A 79 4.10 27.67 -5.40
C ARG A 79 4.57 28.80 -6.29
N HIS A 80 4.66 30.00 -5.72
CA HIS A 80 5.18 31.19 -6.38
C HIS A 80 6.64 31.41 -6.01
N TYR A 81 7.49 31.49 -7.03
CA TYR A 81 8.91 31.71 -6.84
C TYR A 81 9.30 33.08 -7.38
N ASP A 82 9.87 33.92 -6.51
CA ASP A 82 10.56 35.12 -6.93
C ASP A 82 11.91 34.75 -7.52
N ARG A 83 12.14 35.19 -8.75
CA ARG A 83 13.38 34.97 -9.46
C ARG A 83 14.16 36.28 -9.52
N TYR A 84 15.45 36.22 -9.21
CA TYR A 84 16.31 37.38 -9.26
C TYR A 84 17.70 37.00 -9.74
N THR A 85 18.38 37.96 -10.35
CA THR A 85 19.79 37.84 -10.68
C THR A 85 20.58 38.57 -9.56
N PRO A 86 21.40 37.83 -8.77
CA PRO A 86 22.20 38.44 -7.72
C PRO A 86 23.18 39.43 -8.32
N TYR A 87 23.35 40.59 -7.65
CA TYR A 87 24.33 41.58 -8.06
C TYR A 87 25.76 41.04 -7.90
N GLN A 88 26.56 41.20 -8.96
CA GLN A 88 27.99 40.80 -9.02
C GLN A 88 28.80 41.96 -9.56
N PRO A 89 29.58 42.72 -8.72
CA PRO A 89 30.28 43.93 -9.14
C PRO A 89 31.24 43.74 -10.32
N TRP A 90 31.87 42.58 -10.43
CA TRP A 90 32.83 42.29 -11.52
C TRP A 90 32.16 42.24 -12.90
N ARG A 91 30.85 42.03 -12.97
CA ARG A 91 30.08 41.99 -14.23
C ARG A 91 29.95 43.36 -14.87
N GLU A 92 29.99 44.42 -14.06
CA GLU A 92 29.92 45.80 -14.56
C GLU A 92 31.06 46.11 -15.55
N VAL A 93 32.21 45.47 -15.39
CA VAL A 93 33.38 45.66 -16.28
C VAL A 93 33.05 45.39 -17.73
N TYR A 94 32.17 44.41 -17.99
CA TYR A 94 31.77 44.05 -19.36
C TYR A 94 30.31 44.41 -19.68
N GLU A 95 29.43 44.45 -18.71
CA GLU A 95 28.01 44.76 -18.93
C GLU A 95 27.81 46.24 -19.32
N ILE A 96 28.51 47.16 -18.71
CA ILE A 96 28.44 48.58 -19.09
C ILE A 96 28.87 48.81 -20.55
N PRO A 97 30.04 48.35 -21.02
CA PRO A 97 30.41 48.49 -22.43
C PRO A 97 29.44 47.80 -23.38
N LEU A 98 29.00 46.55 -23.06
CA LEU A 98 28.05 45.81 -23.88
C LEU A 98 26.68 46.47 -23.89
N GLY A 99 26.23 47.03 -22.75
CA GLY A 99 25.00 47.79 -22.63
C GLY A 99 25.00 49.01 -23.55
N ALA A 100 26.09 49.77 -23.58
CA ALA A 100 26.21 50.88 -24.48
C ALA A 100 26.11 50.47 -25.96
N VAL A 101 26.79 49.37 -26.34
CA VAL A 101 26.73 48.82 -27.71
C VAL A 101 25.31 48.33 -28.02
N ALA A 102 24.63 47.66 -27.08
CA ALA A 102 23.29 47.15 -27.26
C ALA A 102 22.25 48.27 -27.43
N VAL A 103 22.35 49.35 -26.70
CA VAL A 103 21.49 50.54 -26.88
C VAL A 103 21.66 51.11 -28.26
N VAL A 104 22.92 51.37 -28.70
CA VAL A 104 23.20 51.92 -30.04
C VAL A 104 22.69 50.98 -31.16
N ALA A 105 22.97 49.70 -31.03
CA ALA A 105 22.51 48.68 -32.02
C ALA A 105 20.98 48.57 -32.04
N GLY A 106 20.32 48.56 -30.86
CA GLY A 106 18.86 48.48 -30.75
C GLY A 106 18.18 49.73 -31.30
N VAL A 107 18.72 50.92 -31.06
CA VAL A 107 18.21 52.17 -31.65
C VAL A 107 18.38 52.14 -33.16
N GLY A 108 19.54 51.70 -33.67
CA GLY A 108 19.79 51.53 -35.08
C GLY A 108 18.82 50.51 -35.73
N ALA A 109 18.59 49.38 -35.09
CA ALA A 109 17.63 48.39 -35.53
C ALA A 109 16.19 48.91 -35.59
N ASN A 110 15.79 49.77 -34.63
CA ASN A 110 14.48 50.41 -34.65
C ASN A 110 14.32 51.40 -35.82
N VAL A 111 15.35 52.18 -36.16
CA VAL A 111 15.34 53.06 -37.33
C VAL A 111 15.19 52.19 -38.61
N VAL A 112 15.92 51.10 -38.73
CA VAL A 112 15.81 50.17 -39.86
C VAL A 112 14.44 49.53 -39.89
N ASN A 113 13.84 49.18 -38.72
CA ASN A 113 12.53 48.57 -38.62
C ASN A 113 11.41 49.51 -39.09
N VAL A 114 11.54 50.80 -38.82
CA VAL A 114 10.58 51.78 -39.35
C VAL A 114 10.65 51.80 -40.88
N ILE A 115 11.86 51.75 -41.47
CA ILE A 115 12.07 51.70 -42.91
C ILE A 115 11.56 50.37 -43.49
N ALA A 116 11.73 49.27 -42.75
CA ALA A 116 11.29 47.93 -43.11
C ALA A 116 9.79 47.66 -42.81
N LEU A 117 9.01 48.70 -42.47
CA LEU A 117 7.57 48.59 -42.15
C LEU A 117 7.24 47.58 -41.01
N GLY A 118 8.07 47.52 -39.98
CA GLY A 118 7.79 46.69 -38.78
C GLY A 118 8.10 45.20 -38.94
N ARG A 119 8.98 44.81 -39.88
CA ARG A 119 9.31 43.37 -40.16
C ARG A 119 10.39 42.80 -39.30
N LEU A 120 11.09 43.60 -38.51
CA LEU A 120 12.11 43.08 -37.56
C LEU A 120 11.48 42.55 -36.31
N PRO A 121 11.97 41.41 -35.76
CA PRO A 121 11.46 40.81 -34.54
C PRO A 121 11.76 41.70 -33.31
N ASP A 122 10.88 41.65 -32.33
CA ASP A 122 10.98 42.38 -31.05
C ASP A 122 12.28 42.05 -30.30
N SER A 123 12.81 40.84 -30.45
CA SER A 123 14.10 40.40 -29.87
C SER A 123 15.30 41.27 -30.33
N VAL A 124 15.23 41.87 -31.51
CA VAL A 124 16.28 42.74 -32.04
C VAL A 124 16.01 44.24 -31.74
N THR A 125 14.73 44.61 -31.69
CA THR A 125 14.34 46.02 -31.56
C THR A 125 14.10 46.47 -30.12
N LYS A 126 13.45 45.60 -29.31
CA LYS A 126 13.10 45.95 -27.91
C LYS A 126 14.02 45.32 -26.90
N ASP A 127 14.37 44.02 -27.07
CA ASP A 127 15.14 43.31 -26.08
C ASP A 127 16.58 43.83 -25.99
N TRP A 128 17.20 44.24 -27.11
CA TRP A 128 18.52 44.85 -27.12
C TRP A 128 18.55 46.19 -26.38
N ILE A 129 17.53 47.03 -26.59
CA ILE A 129 17.41 48.29 -25.88
C ILE A 129 17.23 48.06 -24.39
N SER A 130 16.33 47.14 -24.03
CA SER A 130 16.06 46.80 -22.61
C SER A 130 17.31 46.24 -21.92
N TYR A 131 17.99 45.28 -22.57
CA TYR A 131 19.26 44.74 -22.06
C TYR A 131 20.34 45.85 -21.95
N GLY A 132 20.41 46.73 -22.94
CA GLY A 132 21.37 47.81 -22.95
C GLY A 132 21.17 48.78 -21.78
N PHE A 133 19.93 49.21 -21.53
CA PHE A 133 19.62 50.07 -20.39
C PHE A 133 19.86 49.38 -19.05
N ALA A 134 19.53 48.07 -18.94
CA ALA A 134 19.81 47.29 -17.74
C ALA A 134 21.33 47.19 -17.47
N GLY A 135 22.13 46.93 -18.54
CA GLY A 135 23.60 46.84 -18.43
C GLY A 135 24.33 48.15 -18.19
N LEU A 136 23.68 49.30 -18.46
CA LEU A 136 24.23 50.63 -18.15
C LEU A 136 24.02 51.05 -16.69
N ASN A 137 23.24 50.32 -15.89
CA ASN A 137 22.99 50.62 -14.49
C ASN A 137 24.13 50.05 -13.62
N PRO A 138 25.00 50.88 -13.00
CA PRO A 138 26.14 50.37 -12.24
C PRO A 138 25.78 49.76 -10.89
N PHE A 139 24.50 49.75 -10.50
CA PHE A 139 24.03 49.19 -9.23
C PHE A 139 23.18 47.92 -9.41
N MET A 140 23.03 47.45 -10.66
CA MET A 140 22.14 46.32 -10.96
C MET A 140 22.63 45.59 -12.22
N ASN A 141 22.94 44.34 -12.10
CA ASN A 141 23.35 43.57 -13.27
C ASN A 141 22.17 43.32 -14.24
N ALA A 142 22.47 43.17 -15.51
CA ALA A 142 21.47 42.78 -16.51
C ALA A 142 20.81 41.44 -16.19
N PRO A 143 19.50 41.29 -16.46
CA PRO A 143 18.75 40.02 -16.20
C PRO A 143 19.39 38.85 -16.93
N SER A 144 19.62 37.76 -16.23
CA SER A 144 20.19 36.54 -16.82
C SER A 144 19.47 35.29 -16.37
N HIS A 145 18.78 34.60 -17.27
CA HIS A 145 18.09 33.36 -16.96
C HIS A 145 19.01 32.22 -16.52
N GLY A 146 20.23 32.15 -17.08
CA GLY A 146 21.21 31.12 -16.72
C GLY A 146 21.90 31.32 -15.36
N ARG A 147 21.72 32.48 -14.70
CA ARG A 147 22.31 32.82 -13.39
C ARG A 147 21.28 33.31 -12.39
N SER A 148 20.01 33.15 -12.72
CA SER A 148 18.94 33.50 -11.81
C SER A 148 18.89 32.55 -10.63
N GLN A 149 18.67 33.08 -9.46
CA GLN A 149 18.30 32.38 -8.26
C GLN A 149 16.80 32.52 -8.05
N GLN A 150 16.21 31.58 -7.33
CA GLN A 150 14.79 31.62 -7.02
C GLN A 150 14.57 31.35 -5.52
N ASN A 151 13.68 32.13 -4.93
CA ASN A 151 13.22 31.95 -3.57
C ASN A 151 11.72 31.69 -3.59
N LEU A 152 11.25 30.83 -2.72
CA LEU A 152 9.82 30.62 -2.52
C LEU A 152 9.23 31.88 -1.89
N ALA A 153 8.34 32.55 -2.62
CA ALA A 153 7.71 33.80 -2.20
C ALA A 153 6.37 33.55 -1.49
N ALA A 154 5.55 32.64 -2.05
CA ALA A 154 4.24 32.29 -1.51
C ALA A 154 3.85 30.87 -1.88
N ILE A 155 2.98 30.28 -1.07
CA ILE A 155 2.28 29.03 -1.35
C ILE A 155 0.81 29.33 -1.21
N ASP A 156 0.09 29.16 -2.31
CA ASP A 156 -1.37 29.23 -2.34
C ASP A 156 -1.91 27.80 -2.41
N GLU A 157 -2.78 27.46 -1.46
CA GLU A 157 -3.39 26.17 -1.37
C GLU A 157 -4.90 26.32 -1.48
N VAL A 158 -5.48 25.73 -2.51
CA VAL A 158 -6.91 25.80 -2.79
C VAL A 158 -7.48 24.38 -2.76
N GLN A 159 -8.44 24.17 -1.86
CA GLN A 159 -9.21 22.93 -1.85
C GLN A 159 -10.10 22.86 -3.10
N ARG A 160 -9.92 21.82 -3.92
CA ARG A 160 -10.66 21.57 -5.15
C ARG A 160 -11.87 20.70 -4.93
N ASP A 161 -11.68 19.57 -4.28
CA ASP A 161 -12.74 18.60 -4.09
C ASP A 161 -12.60 17.93 -2.71
N LYS A 162 -13.73 17.40 -2.23
CA LYS A 162 -13.81 16.62 -1.00
C LYS A 162 -14.83 15.52 -1.21
N LYS A 163 -14.36 14.28 -1.19
CA LYS A 163 -15.19 13.09 -1.40
C LYS A 163 -14.93 12.04 -0.33
N ILE A 164 -15.91 11.15 -0.13
CA ILE A 164 -15.77 9.99 0.72
C ILE A 164 -15.51 8.77 -0.17
N GLU A 165 -14.40 8.09 0.07
CA GLU A 165 -14.04 6.83 -0.58
C GLU A 165 -14.21 5.69 0.40
N ASN A 166 -15.02 4.68 0.01
CA ASN A 166 -15.20 3.47 0.79
C ASN A 166 -14.38 2.35 0.16
N SER A 167 -13.65 1.63 0.98
CA SER A 167 -12.83 0.49 0.59
C SER A 167 -13.20 -0.72 1.41
N THR A 168 -13.36 -1.87 0.76
CA THR A 168 -13.56 -3.17 1.41
C THR A 168 -12.39 -4.06 1.03
N LEU A 169 -11.63 -4.48 2.02
CA LEU A 169 -10.44 -5.30 1.86
C LEU A 169 -10.58 -6.61 2.63
N PRO A 170 -9.96 -7.70 2.17
CA PRO A 170 -9.91 -8.93 2.95
C PRO A 170 -9.04 -8.74 4.19
N TRP A 171 -9.44 -9.38 5.30
CA TRP A 171 -8.64 -9.49 6.54
C TRP A 171 -7.52 -10.50 6.34
N ASN A 172 -6.50 -10.17 5.55
CA ASN A 172 -5.52 -11.12 5.04
C ASN A 172 -4.37 -11.39 6.02
N GLU A 173 -4.04 -12.65 6.20
CA GLU A 173 -2.89 -13.13 7.00
C GLU A 173 -2.86 -12.52 8.42
N ARG A 174 -4.05 -12.25 8.99
CA ARG A 174 -4.19 -11.66 10.33
C ARG A 174 -4.77 -12.66 11.33
N PRO A 175 -4.45 -12.49 12.61
CA PRO A 175 -4.94 -13.38 13.66
C PRO A 175 -6.45 -13.24 13.86
N VAL A 176 -7.07 -14.37 14.19
CA VAL A 176 -8.48 -14.50 14.54
C VAL A 176 -8.58 -15.40 15.77
N MET A 177 -9.16 -14.91 16.82
CA MET A 177 -9.38 -15.66 18.03
C MET A 177 -10.65 -16.50 17.91
N VAL A 178 -10.55 -17.81 18.09
CA VAL A 178 -11.69 -18.74 18.09
C VAL A 178 -11.76 -19.40 19.45
N LYS A 179 -12.85 -19.13 20.18
CA LYS A 179 -13.10 -19.74 21.49
C LYS A 179 -14.08 -20.90 21.34
N ALA A 180 -13.66 -22.06 21.78
CA ALA A 180 -14.45 -23.30 21.81
C ALA A 180 -14.60 -23.77 23.27
N GLY A 181 -15.76 -23.52 23.89
CA GLY A 181 -15.97 -23.81 25.31
C GLY A 181 -15.06 -22.98 26.22
N SER A 182 -14.15 -23.63 26.94
CA SER A 182 -13.18 -22.98 27.83
C SER A 182 -11.83 -22.66 27.14
N GLN A 183 -11.55 -23.25 26.00
CA GLN A 183 -10.27 -23.08 25.28
C GLN A 183 -10.39 -21.98 24.22
N THR A 184 -9.27 -21.31 23.99
CA THR A 184 -9.14 -20.26 22.99
C THR A 184 -7.98 -20.59 22.09
N HIS A 185 -8.21 -20.49 20.80
CA HIS A 185 -7.23 -20.79 19.76
C HIS A 185 -7.04 -19.59 18.86
N ASP A 186 -5.78 -19.26 18.56
CA ASP A 186 -5.43 -18.22 17.61
C ASP A 186 -5.21 -18.87 16.24
N LEU A 187 -6.09 -18.55 15.32
CA LEU A 187 -6.01 -18.98 13.93
C LEU A 187 -5.63 -17.80 13.05
N THR A 188 -5.22 -18.07 11.81
CA THR A 188 -4.85 -17.04 10.86
C THR A 188 -5.68 -17.18 9.59
N THR A 189 -6.16 -16.05 9.05
CA THR A 189 -6.82 -16.03 7.75
C THR A 189 -5.82 -16.23 6.62
N ASP A 190 -6.32 -16.70 5.49
CA ASP A 190 -5.53 -16.74 4.26
C ASP A 190 -5.44 -15.35 3.59
N ARG A 191 -4.75 -15.26 2.43
CA ARG A 191 -4.59 -14.01 1.65
C ARG A 191 -5.91 -13.40 1.18
N ASN A 192 -6.97 -14.19 1.16
CA ASN A 192 -8.30 -13.75 0.74
C ASN A 192 -9.20 -13.39 1.93
N GLY A 193 -8.65 -13.37 3.14
CA GLY A 193 -9.42 -13.14 4.37
C GLY A 193 -10.32 -14.30 4.76
N ILE A 194 -10.00 -15.53 4.33
CA ILE A 194 -10.78 -16.73 4.65
C ILE A 194 -10.14 -17.44 5.83
N LEU A 195 -10.89 -17.57 6.90
CA LEU A 195 -10.58 -18.44 8.03
C LEU A 195 -11.11 -19.83 7.74
N ARG A 196 -10.24 -20.84 7.75
CA ARG A 196 -10.63 -22.26 7.64
C ARG A 196 -10.77 -22.83 9.04
N LEU A 197 -11.99 -23.18 9.40
CA LEU A 197 -12.28 -23.91 10.63
C LEU A 197 -12.36 -25.40 10.28
N SER A 198 -11.59 -26.21 10.97
CA SER A 198 -11.69 -27.67 10.94
C SER A 198 -11.71 -28.18 12.37
N LEU A 199 -12.83 -28.77 12.80
CA LEU A 199 -13.04 -29.17 14.19
C LEU A 199 -12.36 -30.50 14.54
N LEU A 200 -11.92 -31.26 13.54
CA LEU A 200 -11.22 -32.54 13.71
C LEU A 200 -9.72 -32.43 13.52
N ASP A 201 -9.22 -31.24 13.08
CA ASP A 201 -7.79 -31.00 12.90
C ASP A 201 -7.23 -30.09 13.99
N SER A 202 -5.91 -29.95 14.00
CA SER A 202 -5.24 -29.00 14.87
C SER A 202 -5.73 -27.56 14.59
N PRO A 203 -6.02 -26.74 15.61
CA PRO A 203 -5.72 -26.96 17.04
C PRO A 203 -6.87 -27.61 17.83
N PHE A 204 -7.97 -28.01 17.20
CA PHE A 204 -9.15 -28.54 17.89
C PHE A 204 -9.09 -30.05 18.15
N ALA A 205 -8.17 -30.76 17.46
CA ALA A 205 -8.06 -32.21 17.51
C ALA A 205 -7.92 -32.79 18.94
N GLU A 206 -7.25 -32.06 19.82
CA GLU A 206 -7.02 -32.51 21.21
C GLU A 206 -8.17 -32.13 22.15
N GLN A 207 -9.20 -31.45 21.66
CA GLN A 207 -10.29 -30.94 22.47
C GLN A 207 -11.56 -31.76 22.29
N ASP A 208 -12.18 -32.22 23.38
CA ASP A 208 -13.53 -32.78 23.34
C ASP A 208 -14.56 -31.68 23.04
N LEU A 209 -15.00 -31.66 21.80
CA LEU A 209 -16.00 -30.69 21.28
C LEU A 209 -17.45 -31.19 21.44
N SER A 210 -17.69 -32.41 21.95
CA SER A 210 -19.05 -32.99 22.09
C SER A 210 -19.98 -32.14 22.97
N HIS A 211 -19.40 -31.42 23.94
CA HIS A 211 -20.11 -30.54 24.86
C HIS A 211 -20.14 -29.09 24.42
N VAL A 212 -19.37 -28.70 23.39
CA VAL A 212 -19.31 -27.32 22.88
C VAL A 212 -20.52 -27.02 22.02
N THR A 213 -21.36 -26.07 22.44
CA THR A 213 -22.60 -25.74 21.73
C THR A 213 -22.43 -24.67 20.67
N ARG A 214 -21.36 -23.85 20.77
CA ARG A 214 -21.05 -22.77 19.87
C ARG A 214 -19.57 -22.48 19.86
N LEU A 215 -19.07 -21.95 18.75
CA LEU A 215 -17.77 -21.29 18.64
C LEU A 215 -18.00 -19.79 18.72
N TYR A 216 -17.13 -19.09 19.42
CA TYR A 216 -17.11 -17.64 19.44
C TYR A 216 -15.88 -17.18 18.65
N ILE A 217 -16.13 -16.48 17.55
CA ILE A 217 -15.07 -15.98 16.65
C ILE A 217 -14.96 -14.50 16.89
N SER A 218 -13.76 -13.99 17.18
CA SER A 218 -13.49 -12.58 17.36
C SER A 218 -12.23 -12.14 16.63
N VAL A 219 -12.28 -10.93 16.11
CA VAL A 219 -11.16 -10.24 15.49
C VAL A 219 -11.02 -8.86 16.11
N GLU A 220 -9.80 -8.42 16.26
CA GLU A 220 -9.46 -7.11 16.80
C GLU A 220 -8.29 -6.52 16.02
N ASP A 221 -8.36 -5.23 15.68
CA ASP A 221 -7.27 -4.47 15.12
C ASP A 221 -6.68 -3.56 16.19
N ASP A 222 -5.46 -3.86 16.61
CA ASP A 222 -4.74 -3.10 17.65
C ASP A 222 -4.47 -1.64 17.27
N GLN A 223 -4.49 -1.32 15.96
CA GLN A 223 -4.15 0.02 15.47
C GLN A 223 -5.32 0.99 15.60
N ASP A 224 -6.53 0.54 15.22
CA ASP A 224 -7.70 1.41 15.08
C ASP A 224 -8.84 1.02 16.04
N ASN A 225 -8.62 0.06 16.96
CA ASN A 225 -9.63 -0.51 17.87
C ASN A 225 -10.89 -1.05 17.15
N ALA A 226 -10.78 -1.36 15.86
CA ALA A 226 -11.86 -2.01 15.13
C ALA A 226 -11.96 -3.47 15.57
N HIS A 227 -13.15 -3.87 15.97
CA HIS A 227 -13.39 -5.23 16.43
C HIS A 227 -14.70 -5.78 15.87
N ALA A 228 -14.74 -7.08 15.70
CA ALA A 228 -15.96 -7.81 15.35
C ALA A 228 -16.00 -9.15 16.09
N ASN A 229 -17.20 -9.61 16.37
CA ASN A 229 -17.41 -10.92 16.94
C ASN A 229 -18.67 -11.57 16.38
N VAL A 230 -18.68 -12.90 16.34
CA VAL A 230 -19.82 -13.69 15.90
C VAL A 230 -19.88 -15.02 16.64
N ASP A 231 -21.08 -15.46 16.98
CA ASP A 231 -21.36 -16.81 17.46
C ASP A 231 -21.67 -17.72 16.29
N LEU A 232 -21.00 -18.86 16.20
CA LEU A 232 -21.28 -19.94 15.26
C LEU A 232 -21.77 -21.16 16.03
N PRO A 233 -23.10 -21.39 16.10
CA PRO A 233 -23.68 -22.54 16.80
C PRO A 233 -23.27 -23.87 16.14
N ILE A 234 -23.00 -24.90 16.94
CA ILE A 234 -22.71 -26.26 16.49
C ILE A 234 -24.00 -27.10 16.63
N SER A 235 -24.43 -27.74 15.54
CA SER A 235 -25.64 -28.58 15.57
C SER A 235 -25.49 -29.75 16.53
N LYS A 236 -26.62 -30.19 17.13
CA LYS A 236 -26.62 -31.35 18.00
C LYS A 236 -26.17 -32.62 17.26
N SER A 237 -26.56 -32.74 16.00
CA SER A 237 -26.17 -33.85 15.15
C SER A 237 -24.66 -33.90 14.94
N LEU A 238 -24.03 -32.74 14.60
CA LEU A 238 -22.58 -32.67 14.43
C LEU A 238 -21.83 -33.02 15.70
N ARG A 239 -22.26 -32.49 16.87
CA ARG A 239 -21.62 -32.79 18.16
C ARG A 239 -21.55 -34.28 18.48
N GLY A 240 -22.66 -35.02 18.17
CA GLY A 240 -22.68 -36.48 18.31
C GLY A 240 -21.70 -37.19 17.39
N LYS A 241 -21.56 -36.70 16.16
CA LYS A 241 -20.61 -37.26 15.19
C LYS A 241 -19.17 -36.97 15.52
N LEU A 242 -18.85 -35.76 16.07
CA LEU A 242 -17.50 -35.38 16.41
C LEU A 242 -16.84 -36.28 17.43
N LEU A 243 -17.59 -36.72 18.44
CA LEU A 243 -17.08 -37.67 19.45
C LEU A 243 -16.68 -39.01 18.83
N GLU A 244 -17.57 -39.56 17.99
CA GLU A 244 -17.34 -40.84 17.29
C GLU A 244 -16.18 -40.70 16.28
N ALA A 245 -16.19 -39.64 15.48
CA ALA A 245 -15.14 -39.37 14.48
C ALA A 245 -13.74 -39.22 15.12
N HIS A 246 -13.67 -38.53 16.24
CA HIS A 246 -12.42 -38.37 16.96
C HIS A 246 -11.78 -39.72 17.33
N GLY A 247 -12.57 -40.66 17.89
CA GLY A 247 -12.09 -42.02 18.19
C GLY A 247 -11.66 -42.78 16.94
N LEU A 248 -12.43 -42.62 15.82
CA LEU A 248 -12.10 -43.30 14.56
C LEU A 248 -10.79 -42.80 13.92
N ILE A 249 -10.41 -41.52 14.14
CA ILE A 249 -9.24 -40.92 13.52
C ILE A 249 -8.01 -41.04 14.41
N TYR A 250 -8.13 -40.77 15.72
CA TYR A 250 -7.01 -40.56 16.62
C TYR A 250 -6.72 -41.76 17.57
N ASP A 251 -7.61 -42.74 17.66
CA ASP A 251 -7.27 -43.98 18.37
C ASP A 251 -6.11 -44.69 17.66
N ASP A 252 -5.32 -45.43 18.43
CA ASP A 252 -4.14 -46.14 17.93
C ASP A 252 -4.46 -47.00 16.71
N LEU A 253 -3.76 -46.72 15.61
CA LEU A 253 -3.94 -47.39 14.32
C LEU A 253 -2.93 -48.55 14.12
N GLU A 254 -1.82 -48.54 14.85
CA GLU A 254 -0.73 -49.53 14.66
C GLU A 254 -1.11 -50.93 15.14
N ASP A 255 -1.95 -51.01 16.17
CA ASP A 255 -2.43 -52.27 16.72
C ASP A 255 -3.69 -52.84 15.98
N ASP A 256 -4.27 -52.09 15.03
CA ASP A 256 -5.48 -52.48 14.34
C ASP A 256 -5.21 -53.44 13.19
N GLU A 257 -6.14 -54.40 13.00
CA GLU A 257 -6.17 -55.21 11.80
C GLU A 257 -6.73 -54.46 10.60
N VAL A 258 -6.40 -54.91 9.38
CA VAL A 258 -6.94 -54.31 8.11
C VAL A 258 -8.45 -54.18 8.12
N SER A 259 -9.18 -55.12 8.71
CA SER A 259 -10.63 -55.06 8.86
C SER A 259 -11.12 -53.89 9.69
N GLN A 260 -10.37 -53.48 10.70
CA GLN A 260 -10.66 -52.33 11.57
C GLN A 260 -10.38 -51.02 10.84
N TRP A 261 -9.29 -50.93 10.09
CA TRP A 261 -9.00 -49.77 9.25
C TRP A 261 -10.12 -49.51 8.22
N VAL A 262 -10.55 -50.57 7.52
CA VAL A 262 -11.66 -50.47 6.56
C VAL A 262 -12.96 -50.04 7.25
N TYR A 263 -13.23 -50.57 8.44
CA TYR A 263 -14.38 -50.17 9.25
C TYR A 263 -14.34 -48.70 9.61
N ARG A 264 -13.19 -48.20 10.06
CA ARG A 264 -13.00 -46.76 10.45
C ARG A 264 -13.29 -45.83 9.26
N VAL A 265 -12.68 -46.11 8.10
CA VAL A 265 -12.91 -45.33 6.87
C VAL A 265 -14.37 -45.35 6.45
N LYS A 266 -14.97 -46.58 6.41
CA LYS A 266 -16.37 -46.75 6.07
C LYS A 266 -17.29 -46.00 7.03
N ARG A 267 -17.02 -46.07 8.32
CA ARG A 267 -17.84 -45.46 9.35
C ARG A 267 -17.79 -43.92 9.29
N LEU A 268 -16.64 -43.32 9.02
CA LEU A 268 -16.55 -41.90 8.75
C LEU A 268 -17.38 -41.45 7.56
N SER A 269 -17.35 -42.22 6.47
CA SER A 269 -18.20 -41.99 5.30
C SER A 269 -19.70 -42.08 5.63
N GLU A 270 -20.13 -43.12 6.40
CA GLU A 270 -21.51 -43.28 6.87
C GLU A 270 -21.97 -42.10 7.77
N LEU A 271 -21.08 -41.51 8.53
CA LEU A 271 -21.35 -40.30 9.30
C LEU A 271 -21.50 -39.05 8.42
N GLY A 272 -21.22 -39.16 7.12
CA GLY A 272 -21.22 -38.05 6.17
C GLY A 272 -19.98 -37.16 6.27
N LEU A 273 -18.88 -37.72 6.78
CA LEU A 273 -17.57 -37.10 6.96
C LEU A 273 -16.62 -37.64 5.87
N GLU A 274 -16.96 -37.37 4.61
CA GLU A 274 -16.27 -37.96 3.45
C GLU A 274 -14.86 -37.45 3.26
N GLU A 275 -14.60 -36.19 3.61
CA GLU A 275 -13.28 -35.60 3.52
C GLU A 275 -12.34 -36.24 4.54
N GLU A 276 -12.78 -36.41 5.78
CA GLU A 276 -12.04 -37.03 6.87
C GLU A 276 -11.85 -38.55 6.58
N ALA A 277 -12.83 -39.19 5.97
CA ALA A 277 -12.70 -40.59 5.54
C ALA A 277 -11.60 -40.74 4.46
N SER A 278 -11.53 -39.79 3.53
CA SER A 278 -10.50 -39.78 2.49
C SER A 278 -9.12 -39.48 3.05
N ASP A 279 -8.99 -38.55 4.02
CA ASP A 279 -7.73 -38.22 4.65
C ASP A 279 -7.21 -39.39 5.48
N LEU A 280 -8.09 -40.09 6.24
CA LEU A 280 -7.72 -41.31 6.96
C LEU A 280 -7.26 -42.41 6.01
N GLU A 281 -7.99 -42.62 4.91
CA GLU A 281 -7.64 -43.58 3.86
C GLU A 281 -6.23 -43.30 3.30
N GLN A 282 -5.94 -42.02 2.99
CA GLN A 282 -4.63 -41.63 2.48
C GLN A 282 -3.50 -41.82 3.52
N SER A 283 -3.78 -41.55 4.78
CA SER A 283 -2.84 -41.78 5.89
C SER A 283 -2.53 -43.25 6.06
N LEU A 284 -3.54 -44.14 5.96
CA LEU A 284 -3.36 -45.60 6.01
C LEU A 284 -2.56 -46.13 4.81
N ILE A 285 -2.81 -45.60 3.61
CA ILE A 285 -2.01 -45.93 2.42
C ILE A 285 -0.53 -45.54 2.60
N GLU A 286 -0.28 -44.38 3.17
CA GLU A 286 1.08 -43.95 3.43
C GLU A 286 1.75 -44.80 4.52
N MET A 287 1.05 -45.12 5.60
CA MET A 287 1.53 -45.97 6.68
C MET A 287 1.91 -47.42 6.18
N THR A 288 1.14 -47.95 5.25
CA THR A 288 1.34 -49.28 4.66
C THR A 288 2.32 -49.28 3.47
N ARG A 289 2.96 -48.16 3.17
CA ARG A 289 3.82 -47.98 1.99
C ARG A 289 5.00 -48.97 1.94
N ASP A 290 5.56 -49.25 3.10
CA ASP A 290 6.74 -50.12 3.24
C ASP A 290 6.38 -51.61 3.20
N ASP A 291 5.06 -51.98 3.31
CA ASP A 291 4.56 -53.32 3.15
C ASP A 291 3.52 -53.43 1.98
N PRO A 292 4.00 -53.75 0.76
CA PRO A 292 3.13 -53.81 -0.42
C PRO A 292 2.10 -54.96 -0.38
N GLN A 293 2.24 -55.92 0.54
CA GLN A 293 1.24 -56.98 0.68
C GLN A 293 0.10 -56.49 1.54
N LEU A 294 0.40 -55.91 2.66
CA LEU A 294 -0.55 -55.29 3.57
C LEU A 294 -1.33 -54.15 2.86
N GLN A 295 -0.68 -53.31 2.10
CA GLN A 295 -1.30 -52.24 1.31
C GLN A 295 -2.30 -52.80 0.30
N ARG A 296 -1.92 -53.87 -0.43
CA ARG A 296 -2.84 -54.52 -1.39
C ARG A 296 -4.05 -55.16 -0.72
N GLU A 297 -3.87 -55.76 0.45
CA GLU A 297 -4.94 -56.33 1.25
C GLU A 297 -5.91 -55.26 1.71
N PHE A 298 -5.39 -54.13 2.24
CA PHE A 298 -6.18 -52.98 2.64
C PHE A 298 -7.00 -52.43 1.47
N LEU A 299 -6.36 -52.09 0.34
CA LEU A 299 -7.03 -51.54 -0.85
C LEU A 299 -8.11 -52.49 -1.40
N LYS A 300 -7.85 -53.80 -1.40
CA LYS A 300 -8.84 -54.82 -1.84
C LYS A 300 -10.04 -54.91 -0.90
N SER A 301 -9.78 -54.87 0.40
CA SER A 301 -10.85 -54.89 1.42
C SER A 301 -11.65 -53.58 1.40
N LEU A 302 -11.01 -52.45 1.20
CA LEU A 302 -11.66 -51.17 1.08
C LEU A 302 -12.61 -51.12 -0.13
N ALA A 303 -12.14 -51.57 -1.28
CA ALA A 303 -12.98 -51.64 -2.49
C ALA A 303 -14.17 -52.58 -2.31
N LYS A 304 -14.00 -53.71 -1.62
CA LYS A 304 -15.05 -54.72 -1.41
C LYS A 304 -16.07 -54.27 -0.36
N ASP A 305 -15.61 -53.84 0.80
CA ASP A 305 -16.44 -53.69 2.00
C ASP A 305 -16.93 -52.24 2.22
N ALA A 306 -16.19 -51.24 1.73
CA ALA A 306 -16.57 -49.83 1.76
C ALA A 306 -17.06 -49.30 0.40
N GLY A 307 -16.93 -50.07 -0.69
CA GLY A 307 -17.35 -49.65 -2.03
C GLY A 307 -16.51 -48.49 -2.60
N ARG A 308 -15.34 -48.23 -2.04
CA ARG A 308 -14.45 -47.13 -2.44
C ARG A 308 -13.44 -47.68 -3.46
N LEU A 309 -13.44 -47.06 -4.65
CA LEU A 309 -12.45 -47.35 -5.68
C LEU A 309 -11.29 -46.35 -5.52
N VAL A 310 -10.21 -46.81 -4.94
CA VAL A 310 -8.98 -46.00 -4.90
C VAL A 310 -8.32 -46.08 -6.26
N ALA A 311 -7.97 -44.94 -6.83
CA ALA A 311 -7.15 -44.89 -8.03
C ALA A 311 -5.78 -45.50 -7.71
N ASP A 312 -5.41 -46.57 -8.41
CA ASP A 312 -4.11 -47.23 -8.26
C ASP A 312 -2.98 -46.22 -8.43
N PRO A 313 -2.17 -45.91 -7.37
CA PRO A 313 -1.09 -44.92 -7.44
C PRO A 313 0.02 -45.33 -8.41
N GLY A 314 -0.01 -46.55 -8.98
CA GLY A 314 0.99 -47.09 -9.89
C GLY A 314 0.78 -46.83 -11.38
N VAL A 315 -0.36 -46.28 -11.83
CA VAL A 315 -0.62 -46.00 -13.25
C VAL A 315 -0.30 -44.54 -13.57
N LYS A 316 0.98 -44.22 -13.73
CA LYS A 316 1.38 -43.02 -14.46
C LYS A 316 1.04 -43.23 -15.95
N LYS A 317 0.06 -42.47 -16.45
CA LYS A 317 -0.14 -42.28 -17.88
C LYS A 317 0.92 -41.31 -18.46
#